data_37dcd06399f16c72d557cba46530d732
#
_entry.id   37dcd06399f16c72d557cba46530d732
#
_cell.length_a   1.000
_cell.length_b   1.000
_cell.length_c   1.000
_cell.angle_alpha   90.00
_cell.angle_beta   90.00
_cell.angle_gamma   90.00
#
_symmetry.space_group_name_H-M   'P 1'
#
loop_
_entity.id
_entity.type
_entity.pdbx_description
1 polymer ?
#
loop_
_entity_poly.entity_id
_entity_poly.type
_entity_poly.pdbx_seq_one_letter_code
_entity_poly.pdbx_strand_id
1 'polypeptide(L)'
;MPVPDTPGPTPTPESRQQLRALIGGYRISQAVYVATALGIPDLLAEGPREIGELARASGAHAASLRRVLRALAGVGVLEKVGPDRFALAPLGAGLRKGVTGSVRSSVLFLLNESHWRPWGHMLHSVRTGETAFDHVHGVGLFDYLAKHPEVSGLFNQGMAGNSPAHARLVARSYDFSGLSSVIDVGGGRGRLIATILTEHKHLRGILFDQPHVIESARETLDEAGVADRCELAGGSFFEAVPAGGDAYVLRNIIHDWQDDQAIAVLKTCRRAMAAGARLVLVERQVADDPRETLWALHADLEMLVNVGGRERATEEYADLLARSGFRLSRTISLGRAEEAMGHYLVEAKPL
;
A
#
# COMPACT_ATOMS: atom_id res chain seq x y z
N MET A 1 46.08 -19.64 10.10
CA MET A 1 46.69 -18.45 9.52
C MET A 1 45.83 -17.25 9.93
N PRO A 2 46.38 -16.16 10.45
CA PRO A 2 45.57 -14.98 10.73
C PRO A 2 45.07 -14.38 9.43
N VAL A 3 43.75 -14.05 9.39
CA VAL A 3 43.16 -13.30 8.30
C VAL A 3 43.86 -11.96 8.19
N PRO A 4 44.35 -11.53 7.00
CA PRO A 4 45.00 -10.24 6.88
C PRO A 4 44.02 -9.12 7.25
N ASP A 5 44.48 -8.23 8.12
CA ASP A 5 43.77 -7.03 8.56
C ASP A 5 43.66 -6.06 7.41
N THR A 6 42.70 -6.31 6.51
CA THR A 6 42.38 -5.37 5.44
C THR A 6 41.58 -4.23 6.09
N PRO A 7 42.06 -2.98 6.07
CA PRO A 7 41.33 -1.87 6.65
C PRO A 7 39.95 -1.79 6.01
N GLY A 8 38.90 -1.73 6.82
CA GLY A 8 37.53 -1.59 6.36
C GLY A 8 37.34 -0.36 5.45
N PRO A 9 36.22 -0.28 4.71
CA PRO A 9 36.00 0.81 3.77
C PRO A 9 35.99 2.18 4.47
N THR A 10 36.80 3.11 3.95
CA THR A 10 36.91 4.48 4.48
C THR A 10 35.89 5.39 3.78
N PRO A 11 35.15 6.25 4.53
CA PRO A 11 34.15 7.12 3.91
C PRO A 11 34.77 8.21 3.03
N THR A 12 34.35 8.27 1.77
CA THR A 12 34.72 9.34 0.83
C THR A 12 33.84 10.60 1.03
N PRO A 13 34.23 11.77 0.50
CA PRO A 13 33.36 12.96 0.49
C PRO A 13 31.99 12.67 -0.13
N GLU A 14 31.94 11.96 -1.23
CA GLU A 14 30.72 11.60 -1.97
C GLU A 14 29.83 10.67 -1.13
N SER A 15 30.38 9.62 -0.52
CA SER A 15 29.62 8.70 0.35
C SER A 15 29.05 9.40 1.58
N ARG A 16 29.82 10.35 2.16
CA ARG A 16 29.30 11.19 3.26
C ARG A 16 28.17 12.11 2.83
N GLN A 17 28.23 12.67 1.61
CA GLN A 17 27.16 13.50 1.07
C GLN A 17 25.89 12.68 0.82
N GLN A 18 26.01 11.48 0.23
CA GLN A 18 24.89 10.56 0.01
C GLN A 18 24.25 10.15 1.33
N LEU A 19 25.05 9.78 2.34
CA LEU A 19 24.53 9.42 3.67
C LEU A 19 23.80 10.58 4.34
N ARG A 20 24.30 11.83 4.22
CA ARG A 20 23.61 13.04 4.72
C ARG A 20 22.26 13.26 4.02
N ALA A 21 22.18 12.98 2.72
CA ALA A 21 20.92 13.07 1.98
C ALA A 21 19.89 12.05 2.49
N LEU A 22 20.31 10.79 2.71
CA LEU A 22 19.46 9.75 3.30
C LEU A 22 18.98 10.14 4.70
N ILE A 23 19.89 10.58 5.58
CA ILE A 23 19.54 11.05 6.93
C ILE A 23 18.57 12.24 6.89
N GLY A 24 18.68 13.11 5.88
CA GLY A 24 17.84 14.29 5.73
C GLY A 24 16.48 14.06 5.08
N GLY A 25 16.25 12.89 4.47
CA GLY A 25 15.09 12.59 3.63
C GLY A 25 13.75 12.80 4.32
N TYR A 26 13.65 12.45 5.60
CA TYR A 26 12.42 12.61 6.40
C TYR A 26 11.91 14.06 6.43
N ARG A 27 12.80 15.07 6.34
CA ARG A 27 12.41 16.49 6.33
C ARG A 27 11.64 16.86 5.08
N ILE A 28 12.06 16.31 3.94
CA ILE A 28 11.38 16.51 2.66
C ILE A 28 10.03 15.77 2.67
N SER A 29 9.98 14.54 3.17
CA SER A 29 8.72 13.79 3.33
C SER A 29 7.70 14.59 4.13
N GLN A 30 8.11 15.16 5.28
CA GLN A 30 7.22 16.01 6.10
C GLN A 30 6.86 17.34 5.41
N ALA A 31 7.75 17.93 4.63
CA ALA A 31 7.42 19.13 3.85
C ALA A 31 6.36 18.83 2.76
N VAL A 32 6.47 17.65 2.10
CA VAL A 32 5.47 17.16 1.13
C VAL A 32 4.12 16.96 1.83
N TYR A 33 4.11 16.31 3.00
CA TYR A 33 2.89 16.12 3.80
C TYR A 33 2.22 17.46 4.12
N VAL A 34 2.98 18.40 4.69
CA VAL A 34 2.45 19.73 5.08
C VAL A 34 1.84 20.47 3.89
N ALA A 35 2.54 20.51 2.76
CA ALA A 35 2.03 21.17 1.57
C ALA A 35 0.76 20.49 1.02
N THR A 36 0.72 19.16 1.08
CA THR A 36 -0.43 18.37 0.63
C THR A 36 -1.63 18.55 1.56
N ALA A 37 -1.42 18.51 2.88
CA ALA A 37 -2.45 18.72 3.89
C ALA A 37 -3.07 20.12 3.82
N LEU A 38 -2.23 21.14 3.56
CA LEU A 38 -2.66 22.53 3.37
C LEU A 38 -3.30 22.78 1.98
N GLY A 39 -3.36 21.81 1.08
CA GLY A 39 -3.93 21.96 -0.26
C GLY A 39 -3.11 22.85 -1.20
N ILE A 40 -1.83 23.08 -0.92
CA ILE A 40 -0.97 23.94 -1.74
C ILE A 40 -0.90 23.50 -3.22
N PRO A 41 -0.78 22.18 -3.55
CA PRO A 41 -0.78 21.76 -4.94
C PRO A 41 -2.07 22.14 -5.70
N ASP A 42 -3.22 22.06 -5.02
CA ASP A 42 -4.51 22.45 -5.62
C ASP A 42 -4.64 23.97 -5.79
N LEU A 43 -4.15 24.74 -4.82
CA LEU A 43 -4.11 26.21 -4.89
C LEU A 43 -3.22 26.72 -6.04
N LEU A 44 -2.21 25.95 -6.43
CA LEU A 44 -1.29 26.26 -7.53
C LEU A 44 -1.71 25.66 -8.88
N ALA A 45 -2.83 24.96 -8.93
CA ALA A 45 -3.28 24.26 -10.14
C ALA A 45 -3.55 25.18 -11.33
N GLU A 46 -4.01 26.41 -11.05
CA GLU A 46 -4.38 27.41 -12.07
C GLU A 46 -3.26 28.38 -12.40
N GLY A 47 -2.09 28.20 -11.80
CA GLY A 47 -0.93 29.02 -12.06
C GLY A 47 -0.18 29.51 -10.82
N PRO A 48 0.90 30.28 -11.03
CA PRO A 48 1.75 30.76 -9.95
C PRO A 48 1.04 31.75 -9.02
N ARG A 49 1.26 31.59 -7.69
CA ARG A 49 0.70 32.48 -6.65
C ARG A 49 1.77 33.02 -5.71
N GLU A 50 1.47 34.16 -5.14
CA GLU A 50 2.28 34.81 -4.11
C GLU A 50 2.15 34.07 -2.76
N ILE A 51 3.21 34.07 -1.96
CA ILE A 51 3.23 33.42 -0.64
C ILE A 51 2.13 33.96 0.29
N GLY A 52 1.83 35.24 0.23
CA GLY A 52 0.78 35.87 1.03
C GLY A 52 -0.63 35.37 0.67
N GLU A 53 -0.88 35.08 -0.62
CA GLU A 53 -2.14 34.52 -1.10
C GLU A 53 -2.29 33.06 -0.65
N LEU A 54 -1.22 32.26 -0.82
CA LEU A 54 -1.19 30.87 -0.41
C LEU A 54 -1.39 30.74 1.10
N ALA A 55 -0.73 31.57 1.90
CA ALA A 55 -0.85 31.58 3.34
C ALA A 55 -2.29 31.91 3.81
N ARG A 56 -2.92 32.92 3.21
CA ARG A 56 -4.33 33.26 3.51
C ARG A 56 -5.28 32.14 3.13
N ALA A 57 -5.11 31.58 1.94
CA ALA A 57 -6.00 30.54 1.43
C ALA A 57 -5.89 29.21 2.22
N SER A 58 -4.71 28.91 2.75
CA SER A 58 -4.43 27.69 3.52
C SER A 58 -4.51 27.87 5.04
N GLY A 59 -4.72 29.07 5.54
CA GLY A 59 -4.67 29.39 6.97
C GLY A 59 -3.27 29.30 7.59
N ALA A 60 -2.21 29.27 6.77
CA ALA A 60 -0.83 29.08 7.23
C ALA A 60 -0.13 30.40 7.57
N HIS A 61 0.86 30.32 8.47
CA HIS A 61 1.75 31.47 8.74
C HIS A 61 2.71 31.64 7.56
N ALA A 62 2.66 32.82 6.89
CA ALA A 62 3.35 33.08 5.63
C ALA A 62 4.87 32.84 5.67
N ALA A 63 5.56 33.30 6.75
CA ALA A 63 7.00 33.12 6.87
C ALA A 63 7.41 31.65 7.05
N SER A 64 6.60 30.84 7.77
CA SER A 64 6.82 29.42 7.94
C SER A 64 6.51 28.66 6.65
N LEU A 65 5.39 28.97 5.99
CA LEU A 65 5.02 28.35 4.72
C LEU A 65 6.09 28.61 3.66
N ARG A 66 6.63 29.83 3.55
CA ARG A 66 7.72 30.17 2.63
C ARG A 66 8.91 29.22 2.78
N ARG A 67 9.29 28.83 4.01
CA ARG A 67 10.41 27.91 4.26
C ARG A 67 10.12 26.52 3.70
N VAL A 68 8.90 26.02 3.90
CA VAL A 68 8.45 24.73 3.36
C VAL A 68 8.45 24.76 1.83
N LEU A 69 7.83 25.78 1.21
CA LEU A 69 7.74 25.86 -0.25
C LEU A 69 9.12 26.03 -0.91
N ARG A 70 10.05 26.74 -0.28
CA ARG A 70 11.44 26.82 -0.77
C ARG A 70 12.16 25.47 -0.73
N ALA A 71 11.96 24.68 0.32
CA ALA A 71 12.53 23.33 0.39
C ALA A 71 11.95 22.43 -0.72
N LEU A 72 10.63 22.48 -0.95
CA LEU A 72 9.97 21.76 -2.02
C LEU A 72 10.38 22.22 -3.42
N ALA A 73 10.65 23.52 -3.61
CA ALA A 73 11.20 24.02 -4.85
C ALA A 73 12.64 23.52 -5.08
N GLY A 74 13.43 23.40 -4.00
CA GLY A 74 14.80 22.86 -4.06
C GLY A 74 14.89 21.40 -4.51
N VAL A 75 13.78 20.63 -4.37
CA VAL A 75 13.70 19.22 -4.80
C VAL A 75 12.75 19.01 -5.99
N GLY A 76 12.31 20.11 -6.64
CA GLY A 76 11.55 20.03 -7.89
C GLY A 76 10.06 19.68 -7.75
N VAL A 77 9.51 19.66 -6.54
CA VAL A 77 8.06 19.51 -6.31
C VAL A 77 7.30 20.79 -6.68
N LEU A 78 7.94 21.92 -6.45
CA LEU A 78 7.46 23.25 -6.83
C LEU A 78 8.52 23.99 -7.66
N GLU A 79 8.12 25.06 -8.32
CA GLU A 79 9.01 26.03 -8.95
C GLU A 79 8.92 27.37 -8.22
N LYS A 80 10.08 28.00 -8.00
CA LYS A 80 10.15 29.38 -7.51
C LYS A 80 10.28 30.32 -8.72
N VAL A 81 9.20 31.00 -9.09
CA VAL A 81 9.11 31.84 -10.29
C VAL A 81 9.26 33.35 -9.98
N GLY A 82 9.58 33.70 -8.74
CA GLY A 82 9.82 35.07 -8.27
C GLY A 82 10.36 35.05 -6.83
N PRO A 83 10.65 36.25 -6.24
CA PRO A 83 11.15 36.33 -4.87
C PRO A 83 10.26 35.63 -3.84
N ASP A 84 8.96 35.79 -3.96
CA ASP A 84 7.93 35.23 -3.07
C ASP A 84 6.79 34.52 -3.83
N ARG A 85 7.00 34.15 -5.08
CA ARG A 85 6.01 33.53 -5.96
C ARG A 85 6.41 32.12 -6.32
N PHE A 86 5.44 31.20 -6.21
CA PHE A 86 5.62 29.78 -6.45
C PHE A 86 4.64 29.26 -7.50
N ALA A 87 5.07 28.25 -8.25
CA ALA A 87 4.27 27.48 -9.20
C ALA A 87 4.35 25.99 -8.89
N LEU A 88 3.39 25.22 -9.39
CA LEU A 88 3.41 23.77 -9.31
C LEU A 88 4.34 23.23 -10.40
N ALA A 89 5.34 22.43 -10.01
CA ALA A 89 6.17 21.69 -10.96
C ALA A 89 5.47 20.40 -11.42
N PRO A 90 5.89 19.79 -12.54
CA PRO A 90 5.32 18.50 -13.00
C PRO A 90 5.32 17.40 -11.92
N LEU A 91 6.40 17.30 -11.14
CA LEU A 91 6.48 16.35 -10.01
C LEU A 91 5.39 16.61 -8.96
N GLY A 92 5.12 17.88 -8.66
CA GLY A 92 4.08 18.24 -7.68
C GLY A 92 2.66 18.03 -8.16
N ALA A 93 2.42 17.85 -9.46
CA ALA A 93 1.08 17.59 -10.00
C ALA A 93 0.45 16.31 -9.42
N GLY A 94 1.26 15.30 -9.11
CA GLY A 94 0.82 14.06 -8.46
C GLY A 94 0.27 14.24 -7.04
N LEU A 95 0.43 15.42 -6.42
CA LEU A 95 -0.11 15.72 -5.09
C LEU A 95 -1.49 16.38 -5.12
N ARG A 96 -2.04 16.66 -6.32
CA ARG A 96 -3.37 17.28 -6.49
C ARG A 96 -4.49 16.30 -6.22
N LYS A 97 -5.62 16.85 -5.76
CA LYS A 97 -6.86 16.09 -5.58
C LYS A 97 -7.50 15.76 -6.94
N GLY A 98 -7.99 14.54 -7.12
CA GLY A 98 -8.83 14.15 -8.26
C GLY A 98 -8.12 14.05 -9.61
N VAL A 99 -6.79 14.10 -9.66
CA VAL A 99 -6.04 13.85 -10.90
C VAL A 99 -5.67 12.37 -11.03
N THR A 100 -5.63 11.87 -12.26
CA THR A 100 -5.19 10.49 -12.53
C THR A 100 -3.73 10.32 -12.10
N GLY A 101 -3.41 9.25 -11.38
CA GLY A 101 -2.07 9.01 -10.86
C GLY A 101 -1.72 9.83 -9.61
N SER A 102 -2.71 10.46 -8.96
CA SER A 102 -2.46 11.18 -7.71
C SER A 102 -2.00 10.24 -6.59
N VAL A 103 -0.91 10.62 -5.93
CA VAL A 103 -0.40 9.98 -4.71
C VAL A 103 -0.84 10.71 -3.44
N ARG A 104 -1.72 11.71 -3.55
CA ARG A 104 -2.20 12.53 -2.44
C ARG A 104 -2.69 11.72 -1.25
N SER A 105 -3.54 10.73 -1.49
CA SER A 105 -4.13 9.91 -0.41
C SER A 105 -3.05 9.11 0.33
N SER A 106 -2.09 8.56 -0.40
CA SER A 106 -0.95 7.85 0.20
C SER A 106 -0.09 8.79 1.04
N VAL A 107 0.20 10.01 0.56
CA VAL A 107 0.93 11.02 1.34
C VAL A 107 0.20 11.37 2.63
N LEU A 108 -1.11 11.63 2.55
CA LEU A 108 -1.93 11.99 3.72
C LEU A 108 -2.07 10.85 4.71
N PHE A 109 -2.05 9.59 4.25
CA PHE A 109 -2.08 8.43 5.13
C PHE A 109 -0.70 8.13 5.72
N LEU A 110 0.31 7.88 4.89
CA LEU A 110 1.63 7.40 5.33
C LEU A 110 2.40 8.41 6.19
N LEU A 111 2.13 9.71 6.02
CA LEU A 111 2.88 10.77 6.68
C LEU A 111 2.06 11.54 7.73
N ASN A 112 0.81 11.13 8.04
CA ASN A 112 0.07 11.71 9.17
C ASN A 112 0.71 11.31 10.52
N GLU A 113 0.34 12.01 11.57
CA GLU A 113 0.93 11.82 12.89
C GLU A 113 0.80 10.40 13.42
N SER A 114 -0.38 9.78 13.27
CA SER A 114 -0.61 8.44 13.83
C SER A 114 0.24 7.36 13.16
N HIS A 115 0.49 7.51 11.85
CA HIS A 115 1.30 6.57 11.07
C HIS A 115 2.80 6.90 11.11
N TRP A 116 3.13 8.20 11.13
CA TRP A 116 4.51 8.68 11.16
C TRP A 116 5.20 8.50 12.51
N ARG A 117 4.50 8.70 13.62
CA ARG A 117 5.07 8.65 14.96
C ARG A 117 5.75 7.32 15.30
N PRO A 118 5.18 6.13 14.97
CA PRO A 118 5.85 4.84 15.13
C PRO A 118 7.23 4.73 14.47
N TRP A 119 7.46 5.39 13.34
CA TRP A 119 8.76 5.36 12.66
C TRP A 119 9.91 5.89 13.54
N GLY A 120 9.64 6.85 14.41
CA GLY A 120 10.58 7.33 15.43
C GLY A 120 10.93 6.26 16.48
N HIS A 121 10.16 5.20 16.58
CA HIS A 121 10.30 4.08 17.51
C HIS A 121 10.72 2.76 16.82
N MET A 122 11.13 2.79 15.56
CA MET A 122 11.55 1.60 14.78
C MET A 122 12.62 0.76 15.51
N LEU A 123 13.49 1.40 16.33
CA LEU A 123 14.47 0.69 17.14
C LEU A 123 13.82 -0.25 18.17
N HIS A 124 12.61 0.06 18.67
CA HIS A 124 11.83 -0.85 19.50
C HIS A 124 11.50 -2.13 18.71
N SER A 125 10.93 -2.01 17.52
CA SER A 125 10.58 -3.17 16.69
C SER A 125 11.79 -4.06 16.41
N VAL A 126 12.93 -3.47 16.05
CA VAL A 126 14.17 -4.23 15.77
C VAL A 126 14.70 -4.96 17.02
N ARG A 127 14.50 -4.41 18.23
CA ARG A 127 14.98 -5.02 19.48
C ARG A 127 14.05 -6.07 20.06
N THR A 128 12.75 -5.93 19.84
CA THR A 128 11.74 -6.75 20.54
C THR A 128 10.98 -7.69 19.61
N GLY A 129 10.91 -7.39 18.31
CA GLY A 129 10.04 -8.05 17.35
C GLY A 129 8.58 -7.56 17.41
N GLU A 130 8.24 -6.68 18.35
CA GLU A 130 6.90 -6.06 18.46
C GLU A 130 6.79 -4.84 17.55
N THR A 131 5.59 -4.49 17.10
CA THR A 131 5.41 -3.30 16.27
C THR A 131 5.65 -2.02 17.07
N ALA A 132 6.30 -1.05 16.45
CA ALA A 132 6.42 0.29 17.04
C ALA A 132 5.05 0.99 17.13
N PHE A 133 4.09 0.62 16.25
CA PHE A 133 2.74 1.13 16.30
C PHE A 133 2.03 0.76 17.60
N ASP A 134 2.05 -0.52 17.97
CA ASP A 134 1.45 -1.03 19.21
C ASP A 134 2.13 -0.40 20.44
N HIS A 135 3.45 -0.30 20.39
CA HIS A 135 4.22 0.37 21.46
C HIS A 135 3.81 1.84 21.66
N VAL A 136 3.53 2.58 20.57
CA VAL A 136 3.20 4.02 20.61
C VAL A 136 1.74 4.26 20.94
N HIS A 137 0.83 3.42 20.43
CA HIS A 137 -0.63 3.63 20.51
C HIS A 137 -1.33 2.72 21.51
N GLY A 138 -0.65 1.68 22.01
CA GLY A 138 -1.20 0.70 22.98
C GLY A 138 -2.20 -0.29 22.37
N VAL A 139 -2.41 -0.25 21.06
CA VAL A 139 -3.29 -1.16 20.30
C VAL A 139 -2.74 -1.36 18.90
N GLY A 140 -3.11 -2.47 18.23
CA GLY A 140 -2.74 -2.74 16.85
C GLY A 140 -3.38 -1.77 15.86
N LEU A 141 -2.77 -1.66 14.66
CA LEU A 141 -3.22 -0.72 13.62
C LEU A 141 -4.72 -0.87 13.29
N PHE A 142 -5.20 -2.07 13.05
CA PHE A 142 -6.60 -2.30 12.66
C PHE A 142 -7.59 -1.96 13.78
N ASP A 143 -7.25 -2.25 15.03
CA ASP A 143 -8.04 -1.86 16.20
C ASP A 143 -8.01 -0.34 16.42
N TYR A 144 -6.90 0.30 16.11
CA TYR A 144 -6.78 1.75 16.12
C TYR A 144 -7.69 2.37 15.05
N LEU A 145 -7.65 1.87 13.81
CA LEU A 145 -8.48 2.34 12.70
C LEU A 145 -9.98 2.20 13.00
N ALA A 146 -10.39 1.10 13.63
CA ALA A 146 -11.79 0.89 14.04
C ALA A 146 -12.29 1.96 15.03
N LYS A 147 -11.40 2.52 15.85
CA LYS A 147 -11.70 3.56 16.85
C LYS A 147 -11.50 4.99 16.34
N HIS A 148 -10.86 5.18 15.19
CA HIS A 148 -10.52 6.49 14.62
C HIS A 148 -11.00 6.62 13.17
N PRO A 149 -12.30 6.92 12.94
CA PRO A 149 -12.91 6.93 11.61
C PRO A 149 -12.22 7.86 10.59
N GLU A 150 -11.68 9.01 11.03
CA GLU A 150 -10.96 9.94 10.17
C GLU A 150 -9.67 9.30 9.62
N VAL A 151 -8.89 8.63 10.48
CA VAL A 151 -7.66 7.92 10.08
C VAL A 151 -7.98 6.72 9.23
N SER A 152 -9.06 5.97 9.57
CA SER A 152 -9.59 4.87 8.76
C SER A 152 -9.99 5.35 7.36
N GLY A 153 -10.60 6.53 7.25
CA GLY A 153 -10.91 7.16 5.97
C GLY A 153 -9.65 7.43 5.12
N LEU A 154 -8.59 7.95 5.73
CA LEU A 154 -7.30 8.16 5.05
C LEU A 154 -6.63 6.84 4.64
N PHE A 155 -6.65 5.83 5.53
CA PHE A 155 -6.16 4.49 5.23
C PHE A 155 -6.88 3.90 4.02
N ASN A 156 -8.20 3.86 4.05
CA ASN A 156 -9.01 3.30 2.97
C ASN A 156 -8.81 4.05 1.64
N GLN A 157 -8.64 5.39 1.68
CA GLN A 157 -8.32 6.18 0.50
C GLN A 157 -6.88 5.90 0.00
N GLY A 158 -5.92 5.78 0.90
CA GLY A 158 -4.54 5.44 0.58
C GLY A 158 -4.43 4.04 -0.06
N MET A 159 -5.12 3.06 0.51
CA MET A 159 -5.16 1.69 -0.02
C MET A 159 -5.94 1.61 -1.35
N ALA A 160 -7.05 2.35 -1.49
CA ALA A 160 -7.80 2.44 -2.75
C ALA A 160 -7.05 3.23 -3.83
N GLY A 161 -6.18 4.18 -3.43
CA GLY A 161 -5.32 4.96 -4.32
C GLY A 161 -4.25 4.12 -5.03
N ASN A 162 -4.01 2.90 -4.58
CA ASN A 162 -3.22 1.92 -5.32
C ASN A 162 -3.90 1.69 -6.68
N SER A 163 -3.43 2.45 -7.61
CA SER A 163 -3.77 2.72 -9.00
C SER A 163 -4.86 1.81 -9.61
N PRO A 164 -5.92 2.37 -10.24
CA PRO A 164 -6.77 1.62 -11.16
C PRO A 164 -5.97 0.85 -12.22
N ALA A 165 -4.76 1.31 -12.55
CA ALA A 165 -3.83 0.63 -13.43
C ALA A 165 -3.33 -0.69 -12.82
N HIS A 166 -3.00 -0.73 -11.53
CA HIS A 166 -2.60 -1.97 -10.84
C HIS A 166 -3.76 -2.99 -10.83
N ALA A 167 -4.98 -2.59 -10.51
CA ALA A 167 -6.13 -3.50 -10.53
C ALA A 167 -6.37 -4.09 -11.93
N ARG A 168 -6.25 -3.27 -13.00
CA ARG A 168 -6.30 -3.74 -14.39
C ARG A 168 -5.15 -4.67 -14.73
N LEU A 169 -3.95 -4.36 -14.27
CA LEU A 169 -2.79 -5.23 -14.48
C LEU A 169 -3.02 -6.61 -13.87
N VAL A 170 -3.50 -6.69 -12.62
CA VAL A 170 -3.86 -7.95 -11.95
C VAL A 170 -4.95 -8.70 -12.75
N ALA A 171 -6.05 -8.01 -13.11
CA ALA A 171 -7.18 -8.61 -13.82
C ALA A 171 -6.78 -9.19 -15.19
N ARG A 172 -5.80 -8.59 -15.88
CA ARG A 172 -5.30 -9.03 -17.19
C ARG A 172 -4.17 -10.06 -17.13
N SER A 173 -3.43 -10.10 -16.02
CA SER A 173 -2.29 -11.00 -15.85
C SER A 173 -2.70 -12.40 -15.41
N TYR A 174 -3.91 -12.56 -14.88
CA TYR A 174 -4.45 -13.85 -14.48
C TYR A 174 -5.51 -14.35 -15.45
N ASP A 175 -5.45 -15.64 -15.77
CA ASP A 175 -6.43 -16.28 -16.67
C ASP A 175 -7.70 -16.69 -15.90
N PHE A 176 -8.74 -15.87 -16.01
CA PHE A 176 -10.08 -16.11 -15.47
C PHE A 176 -11.03 -16.81 -16.45
N SER A 177 -10.63 -17.14 -17.67
CA SER A 177 -11.52 -17.59 -18.75
C SER A 177 -12.28 -18.88 -18.44
N GLY A 178 -11.68 -19.80 -17.67
CA GLY A 178 -12.27 -21.07 -17.28
C GLY A 178 -12.99 -21.05 -15.93
N LEU A 179 -13.25 -19.88 -15.34
CA LEU A 179 -13.89 -19.70 -14.05
C LEU A 179 -15.27 -19.09 -14.22
N SER A 180 -16.19 -19.35 -13.29
CA SER A 180 -17.54 -18.78 -13.25
C SER A 180 -17.70 -17.78 -12.08
N SER A 181 -16.90 -17.96 -11.04
CA SER A 181 -17.01 -17.17 -9.80
C SER A 181 -15.65 -16.81 -9.20
N VAL A 182 -15.58 -15.62 -8.60
CA VAL A 182 -14.39 -15.12 -7.88
C VAL A 182 -14.80 -14.53 -6.53
N ILE A 183 -14.05 -14.85 -5.48
CA ILE A 183 -14.22 -14.28 -4.15
C ILE A 183 -13.00 -13.41 -3.84
N ASP A 184 -13.20 -12.12 -3.61
CA ASP A 184 -12.18 -11.15 -3.20
C ASP A 184 -12.19 -11.06 -1.67
N VAL A 185 -11.24 -11.73 -1.03
CA VAL A 185 -11.16 -11.85 0.44
C VAL A 185 -10.29 -10.73 0.99
N GLY A 186 -10.89 -9.89 1.83
CA GLY A 186 -10.27 -8.66 2.30
C GLY A 186 -10.19 -7.60 1.20
N GLY A 187 -11.19 -7.56 0.31
CA GLY A 187 -11.17 -6.74 -0.90
C GLY A 187 -11.44 -5.24 -0.66
N GLY A 188 -11.63 -4.82 0.60
CA GLY A 188 -11.80 -3.41 0.97
C GLY A 188 -13.00 -2.77 0.27
N ARG A 189 -12.78 -1.68 -0.43
CA ARG A 189 -13.80 -0.96 -1.21
C ARG A 189 -14.14 -1.62 -2.56
N GLY A 190 -13.68 -2.84 -2.82
CA GLY A 190 -14.06 -3.63 -3.98
C GLY A 190 -13.44 -3.21 -5.32
N ARG A 191 -12.40 -2.40 -5.33
CA ARG A 191 -11.79 -1.92 -6.59
C ARG A 191 -11.23 -3.05 -7.44
N LEU A 192 -10.58 -4.05 -6.82
CA LEU A 192 -10.01 -5.18 -7.58
C LEU A 192 -11.12 -6.02 -8.19
N ILE A 193 -12.09 -6.46 -7.40
CA ILE A 193 -13.19 -7.30 -7.90
C ILE A 193 -14.03 -6.55 -8.94
N ALA A 194 -14.30 -5.25 -8.75
CA ALA A 194 -14.99 -4.44 -9.74
C ALA A 194 -14.25 -4.44 -11.08
N THR A 195 -12.92 -4.31 -11.05
CA THR A 195 -12.09 -4.36 -12.26
C THR A 195 -12.09 -5.75 -12.90
N ILE A 196 -11.97 -6.83 -12.11
CA ILE A 196 -12.04 -8.21 -12.62
C ILE A 196 -13.39 -8.46 -13.31
N LEU A 197 -14.50 -8.09 -12.66
CA LEU A 197 -15.85 -8.26 -13.24
C LEU A 197 -16.10 -7.40 -14.46
N THR A 198 -15.47 -6.24 -14.56
CA THR A 198 -15.57 -5.37 -15.76
C THR A 198 -14.84 -5.98 -16.96
N GLU A 199 -13.62 -6.49 -16.75
CA GLU A 199 -12.80 -7.12 -17.80
C GLU A 199 -13.34 -8.51 -18.19
N HIS A 200 -13.98 -9.25 -17.25
CA HIS A 200 -14.47 -10.61 -17.42
C HIS A 200 -15.99 -10.69 -17.20
N LYS A 201 -16.77 -10.34 -18.22
CA LYS A 201 -18.25 -10.19 -18.13
C LYS A 201 -19.00 -11.47 -17.73
N HIS A 202 -18.39 -12.63 -17.94
CA HIS A 202 -18.98 -13.95 -17.61
C HIS A 202 -18.89 -14.30 -16.12
N LEU A 203 -18.05 -13.59 -15.35
CA LEU A 203 -17.84 -13.88 -13.94
C LEU A 203 -18.93 -13.28 -13.05
N ARG A 204 -19.23 -13.98 -11.98
CA ARG A 204 -19.88 -13.45 -10.76
C ARG A 204 -18.85 -13.29 -9.65
N GLY A 205 -19.08 -12.35 -8.75
CA GLY A 205 -18.16 -12.08 -7.65
C GLY A 205 -18.81 -12.08 -6.29
N ILE A 206 -18.02 -12.35 -5.27
CA ILE A 206 -18.33 -12.04 -3.88
C ILE A 206 -17.20 -11.16 -3.34
N LEU A 207 -17.54 -9.99 -2.87
CA LEU A 207 -16.62 -9.15 -2.12
C LEU A 207 -16.79 -9.43 -0.64
N PHE A 208 -15.74 -9.87 0.01
CA PHE A 208 -15.75 -10.21 1.44
C PHE A 208 -14.76 -9.33 2.21
N ASP A 209 -15.26 -8.64 3.24
CA ASP A 209 -14.46 -7.84 4.16
C ASP A 209 -15.22 -7.64 5.48
N GLN A 210 -14.64 -6.91 6.42
CA GLN A 210 -15.31 -6.56 7.67
C GLN A 210 -16.62 -5.78 7.40
N PRO A 211 -17.69 -5.96 8.21
CA PRO A 211 -18.99 -5.38 7.93
C PRO A 211 -18.97 -3.86 7.72
N HIS A 212 -18.19 -3.13 8.51
CA HIS A 212 -18.08 -1.67 8.41
C HIS A 212 -17.30 -1.20 7.16
N VAL A 213 -16.45 -2.06 6.58
CA VAL A 213 -15.68 -1.77 5.36
C VAL A 213 -16.56 -2.01 4.12
N ILE A 214 -17.29 -3.13 4.12
CA ILE A 214 -18.06 -3.59 2.97
C ILE A 214 -19.18 -2.62 2.59
N GLU A 215 -19.76 -1.88 3.53
CA GLU A 215 -20.79 -0.87 3.27
C GLU A 215 -20.31 0.20 2.29
N SER A 216 -19.04 0.56 2.35
CA SER A 216 -18.44 1.56 1.46
C SER A 216 -18.12 1.07 0.04
N ALA A 217 -18.23 -0.24 -0.21
CA ALA A 217 -17.88 -0.83 -1.50
C ALA A 217 -18.99 -0.70 -2.56
N ARG A 218 -20.24 -0.53 -2.12
CA ARG A 218 -21.39 -0.45 -3.03
C ARG A 218 -21.22 0.63 -4.10
N GLU A 219 -20.81 1.83 -3.69
CA GLU A 219 -20.54 2.94 -4.59
C GLU A 219 -19.54 2.57 -5.72
N THR A 220 -18.44 1.89 -5.35
CA THR A 220 -17.42 1.45 -6.31
C THR A 220 -17.97 0.42 -7.32
N LEU A 221 -18.85 -0.50 -6.87
CA LEU A 221 -19.45 -1.51 -7.73
C LEU A 221 -20.52 -0.91 -8.65
N ASP A 222 -21.31 0.04 -8.13
CA ASP A 222 -22.32 0.77 -8.92
C ASP A 222 -21.65 1.63 -10.01
N GLU A 223 -20.61 2.39 -9.66
CA GLU A 223 -19.82 3.19 -10.61
C GLU A 223 -19.18 2.32 -11.72
N ALA A 224 -18.76 1.11 -11.38
CA ALA A 224 -18.20 0.16 -12.33
C ALA A 224 -19.26 -0.58 -13.16
N GLY A 225 -20.56 -0.46 -12.81
CA GLY A 225 -21.66 -1.15 -13.48
C GLY A 225 -21.64 -2.67 -13.31
N VAL A 226 -21.19 -3.15 -12.13
CA VAL A 226 -21.05 -4.61 -11.84
C VAL A 226 -21.79 -5.05 -10.58
N ALA A 227 -22.54 -4.17 -9.93
CA ALA A 227 -23.22 -4.46 -8.67
C ALA A 227 -24.24 -5.60 -8.77
N ASP A 228 -24.85 -5.82 -9.93
CA ASP A 228 -25.77 -6.92 -10.23
C ASP A 228 -25.09 -8.29 -10.27
N ARG A 229 -23.77 -8.33 -10.40
CA ARG A 229 -22.94 -9.54 -10.49
C ARG A 229 -21.98 -9.71 -9.30
N CYS A 230 -22.03 -8.82 -8.30
CA CYS A 230 -21.16 -8.86 -7.13
C CYS A 230 -21.97 -8.84 -5.83
N GLU A 231 -21.91 -9.93 -5.11
CA GLU A 231 -22.48 -10.03 -3.75
C GLU A 231 -21.52 -9.38 -2.74
N LEU A 232 -22.10 -8.72 -1.71
CA LEU A 232 -21.37 -8.16 -0.58
C LEU A 232 -21.56 -9.08 0.62
N ALA A 233 -20.49 -9.60 1.20
CA ALA A 233 -20.51 -10.46 2.38
C ALA A 233 -19.61 -9.88 3.48
N GLY A 234 -20.18 -9.62 4.65
CA GLY A 234 -19.45 -9.12 5.81
C GLY A 234 -19.00 -10.23 6.74
N GLY A 235 -17.76 -10.18 7.26
CA GLY A 235 -17.26 -11.15 8.23
C GLY A 235 -15.76 -11.01 8.51
N SER A 236 -15.22 -11.98 9.23
CA SER A 236 -13.79 -12.09 9.52
C SER A 236 -13.19 -13.31 8.84
N PHE A 237 -12.13 -13.10 8.06
CA PHE A 237 -11.40 -14.20 7.40
C PHE A 237 -10.64 -15.10 8.41
N PHE A 238 -10.55 -14.70 9.68
CA PHE A 238 -10.06 -15.59 10.75
C PHE A 238 -11.11 -16.62 11.17
N GLU A 239 -12.40 -16.32 10.99
CA GLU A 239 -13.52 -17.18 11.37
C GLU A 239 -14.01 -18.02 10.19
N ALA A 240 -14.48 -17.34 9.15
CA ALA A 240 -15.01 -17.97 7.94
C ALA A 240 -14.87 -17.04 6.73
N VAL A 241 -14.83 -17.62 5.53
CA VAL A 241 -14.98 -16.91 4.25
C VAL A 241 -16.11 -17.57 3.44
N PRO A 242 -16.75 -16.84 2.51
CA PRO A 242 -17.79 -17.42 1.66
C PRO A 242 -17.29 -18.66 0.90
N ALA A 243 -18.16 -19.66 0.74
CA ALA A 243 -17.87 -20.86 -0.01
C ALA A 243 -18.36 -20.75 -1.47
N GLY A 244 -17.89 -21.67 -2.35
CA GLY A 244 -18.42 -21.83 -3.70
C GLY A 244 -17.73 -20.98 -4.77
N GLY A 245 -16.62 -20.30 -4.48
CA GLY A 245 -15.81 -19.61 -5.48
C GLY A 245 -14.89 -20.57 -6.25
N ASP A 246 -14.78 -20.35 -7.57
CA ASP A 246 -13.78 -21.05 -8.39
C ASP A 246 -12.36 -20.49 -8.17
N ALA A 247 -12.28 -19.19 -7.82
CA ALA A 247 -11.06 -18.55 -7.37
C ALA A 247 -11.29 -17.70 -6.11
N TYR A 248 -10.31 -17.72 -5.21
CA TYR A 248 -10.19 -16.87 -4.04
C TYR A 248 -8.99 -15.98 -4.22
N VAL A 249 -9.22 -14.69 -4.25
CA VAL A 249 -8.17 -13.68 -4.45
C VAL A 249 -7.94 -12.95 -3.13
N LEU A 250 -6.70 -12.89 -2.67
CA LEU A 250 -6.27 -12.09 -1.51
C LEU A 250 -5.20 -11.12 -1.98
N ARG A 251 -5.47 -9.83 -1.92
CA ARG A 251 -4.51 -8.81 -2.34
C ARG A 251 -4.04 -7.97 -1.16
N ASN A 252 -2.74 -7.99 -0.89
CA ASN A 252 -2.14 -7.29 0.24
C ASN A 252 -2.82 -7.68 1.56
N ILE A 253 -2.97 -8.98 1.79
CA ILE A 253 -3.60 -9.52 3.00
C ILE A 253 -2.61 -10.37 3.78
N ILE A 254 -1.93 -11.29 3.12
CA ILE A 254 -1.05 -12.27 3.82
C ILE A 254 0.18 -11.56 4.40
N HIS A 255 0.64 -10.51 3.78
CA HIS A 255 1.77 -9.72 4.26
C HIS A 255 1.49 -8.95 5.56
N ASP A 256 0.23 -8.68 5.90
CA ASP A 256 -0.15 -7.99 7.14
C ASP A 256 0.05 -8.85 8.40
N TRP A 257 0.29 -10.16 8.23
CA TRP A 257 0.23 -11.12 9.30
C TRP A 257 1.53 -11.91 9.48
N GLN A 258 1.88 -12.21 10.75
CA GLN A 258 2.90 -13.19 11.08
C GLN A 258 2.48 -14.58 10.62
N ASP A 259 3.43 -15.51 10.51
CA ASP A 259 3.20 -16.82 9.88
C ASP A 259 2.02 -17.60 10.47
N ASP A 260 1.85 -17.61 11.78
CA ASP A 260 0.76 -18.35 12.43
C ASP A 260 -0.62 -17.78 12.07
N GLN A 261 -0.74 -16.45 12.01
CA GLN A 261 -1.96 -15.76 11.62
C GLN A 261 -2.21 -15.91 10.11
N ALA A 262 -1.18 -15.75 9.28
CA ALA A 262 -1.25 -15.98 7.85
C ALA A 262 -1.74 -17.42 7.53
N ILE A 263 -1.21 -18.43 8.23
CA ILE A 263 -1.65 -19.82 8.13
C ILE A 263 -3.12 -19.97 8.58
N ALA A 264 -3.55 -19.28 9.63
CA ALA A 264 -4.95 -19.33 10.08
C ALA A 264 -5.90 -18.80 8.99
N VAL A 265 -5.58 -17.66 8.37
CA VAL A 265 -6.35 -17.10 7.23
C VAL A 265 -6.39 -18.07 6.05
N LEU A 266 -5.23 -18.59 5.65
CA LEU A 266 -5.13 -19.55 4.53
C LEU A 266 -5.92 -20.84 4.81
N LYS A 267 -5.87 -21.38 6.03
CA LYS A 267 -6.66 -22.55 6.44
C LYS A 267 -8.15 -22.26 6.40
N THR A 268 -8.57 -21.05 6.73
CA THR A 268 -9.98 -20.66 6.63
C THR A 268 -10.44 -20.62 5.17
N CYS A 269 -9.64 -20.04 4.28
CA CYS A 269 -9.88 -20.12 2.83
C CYS A 269 -9.92 -21.59 2.37
N ARG A 270 -8.96 -22.42 2.81
CA ARG A 270 -8.91 -23.85 2.43
C ARG A 270 -10.19 -24.61 2.79
N ARG A 271 -10.77 -24.34 3.96
CA ARG A 271 -12.03 -24.99 4.39
C ARG A 271 -13.22 -24.63 3.51
N ALA A 272 -13.25 -23.42 2.96
CA ALA A 272 -14.34 -22.93 2.11
C ALA A 272 -14.20 -23.35 0.64
N MET A 273 -12.99 -23.72 0.22
CA MET A 273 -12.65 -24.02 -1.17
C MET A 273 -12.96 -25.46 -1.56
N ALA A 274 -13.59 -25.65 -2.73
CA ALA A 274 -13.69 -26.95 -3.39
C ALA A 274 -12.31 -27.41 -3.90
N ALA A 275 -12.15 -28.72 -4.16
CA ALA A 275 -10.87 -29.30 -4.62
C ALA A 275 -10.35 -28.71 -5.93
N GLY A 276 -11.24 -28.25 -6.82
CA GLY A 276 -10.88 -27.63 -8.10
C GLY A 276 -10.64 -26.13 -8.05
N ALA A 277 -10.93 -25.49 -6.91
CA ALA A 277 -10.79 -24.03 -6.76
C ALA A 277 -9.31 -23.59 -6.74
N ARG A 278 -9.08 -22.33 -7.03
CA ARG A 278 -7.74 -21.73 -7.07
C ARG A 278 -7.63 -20.64 -6.01
N LEU A 279 -6.50 -20.61 -5.30
CA LEU A 279 -6.10 -19.51 -4.44
C LEU A 279 -5.12 -18.63 -5.23
N VAL A 280 -5.34 -17.33 -5.24
CA VAL A 280 -4.49 -16.34 -5.91
C VAL A 280 -4.12 -15.27 -4.89
N LEU A 281 -2.89 -15.29 -4.42
CA LEU A 281 -2.35 -14.21 -3.59
C LEU A 281 -1.72 -13.16 -4.51
N VAL A 282 -2.04 -11.90 -4.28
CA VAL A 282 -1.46 -10.76 -4.98
C VAL A 282 -0.61 -10.00 -3.98
N GLU A 283 0.67 -10.35 -3.91
CA GLU A 283 1.60 -9.92 -2.88
C GLU A 283 2.92 -9.44 -3.47
N ARG A 284 3.65 -8.62 -2.73
CA ARG A 284 5.04 -8.31 -3.08
C ARG A 284 5.93 -9.49 -2.74
N GLN A 285 7.04 -9.60 -3.45
CA GLN A 285 8.05 -10.61 -3.15
C GLN A 285 9.40 -9.98 -2.93
N VAL A 286 10.10 -10.46 -1.93
CA VAL A 286 11.50 -10.12 -1.67
C VAL A 286 12.37 -11.05 -2.52
N ALA A 287 13.26 -10.48 -3.35
CA ALA A 287 14.26 -11.23 -4.11
C ALA A 287 15.61 -11.22 -3.39
N ASP A 288 16.51 -12.12 -3.79
CA ASP A 288 17.87 -12.22 -3.23
C ASP A 288 18.69 -10.96 -3.44
N ASP A 289 18.54 -10.26 -4.60
CA ASP A 289 19.17 -8.94 -4.80
C ASP A 289 18.25 -7.82 -4.26
N PRO A 290 18.63 -7.16 -3.17
CA PRO A 290 17.84 -6.07 -2.58
C PRO A 290 17.55 -4.92 -3.57
N ARG A 291 18.40 -4.70 -4.57
CA ARG A 291 18.22 -3.63 -5.56
C ARG A 291 17.08 -3.92 -6.54
N GLU A 292 16.72 -5.19 -6.71
CA GLU A 292 15.60 -5.59 -7.58
C GLU A 292 14.22 -5.46 -6.92
N THR A 293 14.18 -5.37 -5.59
CA THR A 293 12.95 -5.42 -4.78
C THR A 293 12.80 -4.24 -3.82
N LEU A 294 13.33 -3.08 -4.16
CA LEU A 294 13.30 -1.90 -3.28
C LEU A 294 11.88 -1.56 -2.79
N TRP A 295 10.87 -1.71 -3.64
CA TRP A 295 9.46 -1.52 -3.28
C TRP A 295 8.99 -2.52 -2.21
N ALA A 296 9.37 -3.80 -2.35
CA ALA A 296 9.04 -4.81 -1.35
C ALA A 296 9.77 -4.55 -0.04
N LEU A 297 11.05 -4.13 -0.08
CA LEU A 297 11.81 -3.80 1.13
C LEU A 297 11.24 -2.59 1.87
N HIS A 298 10.77 -1.56 1.16
CA HIS A 298 10.08 -0.43 1.80
C HIS A 298 8.77 -0.87 2.45
N ALA A 299 8.01 -1.75 1.77
CA ALA A 299 6.79 -2.31 2.33
C ALA A 299 7.07 -3.22 3.53
N ASP A 300 8.15 -3.99 3.49
CA ASP A 300 8.56 -4.85 4.60
C ASP A 300 8.91 -4.05 5.86
N LEU A 301 9.62 -2.93 5.71
CA LEU A 301 9.85 -2.00 6.82
C LEU A 301 8.54 -1.37 7.33
N GLU A 302 7.58 -1.12 6.45
CA GLU A 302 6.25 -0.65 6.84
C GLU A 302 5.52 -1.71 7.68
N MET A 303 5.57 -2.98 7.26
CA MET A 303 5.02 -4.10 8.03
C MET A 303 5.69 -4.22 9.40
N LEU A 304 7.02 -4.15 9.46
CA LEU A 304 7.79 -4.20 10.72
C LEU A 304 7.38 -3.12 11.71
N VAL A 305 7.17 -1.89 11.23
CA VAL A 305 6.95 -0.72 12.10
C VAL A 305 5.48 -0.57 12.49
N ASN A 306 4.56 -0.73 11.55
CA ASN A 306 3.16 -0.33 11.71
C ASN A 306 2.15 -1.47 11.77
N VAL A 307 2.42 -2.63 11.17
CA VAL A 307 1.39 -3.67 10.97
C VAL A 307 1.68 -4.95 11.74
N GLY A 308 2.94 -5.36 11.81
CA GLY A 308 3.38 -6.58 12.49
C GLY A 308 3.54 -7.78 11.57
N GLY A 309 3.21 -7.65 10.29
CA GLY A 309 3.43 -8.66 9.26
C GLY A 309 4.81 -8.59 8.62
N ARG A 310 4.94 -9.14 7.42
CA ARG A 310 6.18 -9.09 6.63
C ARG A 310 5.96 -9.41 5.15
N GLU A 311 6.81 -8.87 4.29
CA GLU A 311 6.92 -9.33 2.92
C GLU A 311 7.75 -10.64 2.88
N ARG A 312 7.49 -11.49 1.88
CA ARG A 312 8.06 -12.84 1.83
C ARG A 312 8.65 -13.15 0.46
N ALA A 313 9.67 -14.02 0.46
CA ALA A 313 10.18 -14.63 -0.77
C ALA A 313 9.23 -15.74 -1.27
N THR A 314 9.44 -16.19 -2.51
CA THR A 314 8.62 -17.27 -3.13
C THR A 314 8.63 -18.53 -2.30
N GLU A 315 9.78 -18.92 -1.77
CA GLU A 315 9.99 -20.14 -0.98
C GLU A 315 9.23 -20.07 0.36
N GLU A 316 9.17 -18.88 0.97
CA GLU A 316 8.42 -18.65 2.21
C GLU A 316 6.90 -18.73 1.96
N TYR A 317 6.40 -18.20 0.82
CA TYR A 317 5.01 -18.41 0.42
C TYR A 317 4.73 -19.91 0.16
N ALA A 318 5.64 -20.65 -0.46
CA ALA A 318 5.47 -22.07 -0.69
C ALA A 318 5.36 -22.87 0.62
N ASP A 319 6.16 -22.53 1.65
CA ASP A 319 6.06 -23.13 2.99
C ASP A 319 4.73 -22.80 3.67
N LEU A 320 4.33 -21.53 3.69
CA LEU A 320 3.04 -21.12 4.26
C LEU A 320 1.87 -21.86 3.62
N LEU A 321 1.86 -21.95 2.30
CA LEU A 321 0.84 -22.65 1.52
C LEU A 321 0.80 -24.13 1.86
N ALA A 322 1.95 -24.80 1.92
CA ALA A 322 2.04 -26.22 2.26
C ALA A 322 1.49 -26.51 3.67
N ARG A 323 1.86 -25.68 4.67
CA ARG A 323 1.38 -25.77 6.07
C ARG A 323 -0.12 -25.46 6.19
N SER A 324 -0.71 -24.83 5.17
CA SER A 324 -2.12 -24.45 5.13
C SER A 324 -2.99 -25.38 4.28
N GLY A 325 -2.43 -26.49 3.74
CA GLY A 325 -3.15 -27.46 2.92
C GLY A 325 -3.29 -27.05 1.45
N PHE A 326 -2.32 -26.28 0.95
CA PHE A 326 -2.22 -25.91 -0.45
C PHE A 326 -0.88 -26.37 -1.06
N ARG A 327 -0.88 -26.51 -2.37
CA ARG A 327 0.35 -26.65 -3.17
C ARG A 327 0.50 -25.43 -4.05
N LEU A 328 1.65 -24.76 -3.98
CA LEU A 328 2.03 -23.72 -4.92
C LEU A 328 2.01 -24.28 -6.34
N SER A 329 1.30 -23.64 -7.25
CA SER A 329 1.19 -24.03 -8.66
C SER A 329 2.17 -23.25 -9.53
N ARG A 330 2.17 -21.94 -9.39
CA ARG A 330 3.06 -21.03 -10.12
C ARG A 330 3.09 -19.65 -9.49
N THR A 331 4.10 -18.89 -9.84
CA THR A 331 4.19 -17.44 -9.60
C THR A 331 4.22 -16.69 -10.93
N ILE A 332 3.53 -15.56 -11.01
CA ILE A 332 3.48 -14.70 -12.19
C ILE A 332 3.92 -13.31 -11.76
N SER A 333 5.04 -12.83 -12.29
CA SER A 333 5.47 -11.44 -12.06
C SER A 333 4.55 -10.49 -12.80
N LEU A 334 4.13 -9.42 -12.14
CA LEU A 334 3.39 -8.32 -12.79
C LEU A 334 4.32 -7.35 -13.54
N GLY A 335 5.61 -7.63 -13.54
CA GLY A 335 6.62 -6.84 -14.24
C GLY A 335 7.29 -5.80 -13.36
N ARG A 336 8.15 -4.98 -14.00
CA ARG A 336 8.94 -3.91 -13.33
C ARG A 336 8.34 -2.52 -13.51
N ALA A 337 7.20 -2.39 -14.18
CA ALA A 337 6.53 -1.10 -14.36
C ALA A 337 6.06 -0.54 -13.01
N GLU A 338 5.89 0.77 -12.94
CA GLU A 338 5.43 1.44 -11.73
C GLU A 338 4.09 0.87 -11.24
N GLU A 339 3.19 0.54 -12.17
CA GLU A 339 1.89 -0.05 -11.86
C GLU A 339 2.00 -1.43 -11.19
N ALA A 340 3.08 -2.15 -11.43
CA ALA A 340 3.29 -3.49 -10.83
C ALA A 340 3.66 -3.41 -9.35
N MET A 341 4.32 -2.33 -8.92
CA MET A 341 4.70 -2.06 -7.52
C MET A 341 5.43 -3.24 -6.83
N GLY A 342 6.15 -4.07 -7.61
CA GLY A 342 6.82 -5.27 -7.11
C GLY A 342 5.88 -6.44 -6.77
N HIS A 343 4.62 -6.43 -7.24
CA HIS A 343 3.69 -7.51 -6.97
C HIS A 343 3.85 -8.70 -7.93
N TYR A 344 3.50 -9.85 -7.38
CA TYR A 344 3.38 -11.14 -8.06
C TYR A 344 2.00 -11.73 -7.79
N LEU A 345 1.56 -12.59 -8.70
CA LEU A 345 0.43 -13.48 -8.45
C LEU A 345 1.01 -14.84 -8.05
N VAL A 346 0.66 -15.28 -6.85
CA VAL A 346 1.05 -16.60 -6.31
C VAL A 346 -0.17 -17.48 -6.38
N GLU A 347 -0.23 -18.37 -7.38
CA GLU A 347 -1.33 -19.33 -7.55
C GLU A 347 -1.06 -20.61 -6.79
N ALA A 348 -2.05 -21.06 -6.03
CA ALA A 348 -2.02 -22.34 -5.34
C ALA A 348 -3.34 -23.11 -5.51
N LYS A 349 -3.26 -24.43 -5.32
CA LYS A 349 -4.40 -25.35 -5.37
C LYS A 349 -4.54 -26.08 -4.05
N PRO A 350 -5.78 -26.38 -3.61
CA PRO A 350 -6.03 -27.32 -2.51
C PRO A 350 -5.29 -28.64 -2.69
N LEU A 351 -4.69 -29.15 -1.59
CA LEU A 351 -4.14 -30.49 -1.51
C LEU A 351 -5.25 -31.51 -1.26
#